data_b472a588d76312289d492f8dd9997d74
#
_entry.id   b472a588d76312289d492f8dd9997d74
#
_cell.length_a   1.000
_cell.length_b   1.000
_cell.length_c   1.000
_cell.angle_alpha   90.00
_cell.angle_beta   90.00
_cell.angle_gamma   90.00
#
_symmetry.space_group_name_H-M   'P 1'
#
loop_
_entity.id
_entity.type
_entity.pdbx_description
1 polymer ?
#
loop_
_entity_poly.entity_id
_entity_poly.type
_entity_poly.pdbx_seq_one_letter_code
_entity_poly.pdbx_strand_id
1 'polypeptide(L)'
;MKAKHIVVYLLLAIVSSSCIREEALNAEADILSCILPGVAMTTSPIINNNSITIFVGPGTDISELKPEFTLTPGAAISPLSGTERNFNTPQEYTVTAADGVWKKMYTVSVIDTELATNYNFEDTLGGKKYYIFVEREGDKVVMEWASGNAGYAMTGVAKTADDYPTFQITDGKAGKCLSLVTRSTGFFGQIAGMPIAAGNLFIGSFDVNNAMSNPLKATKFGLPFRHVPTYLAGYYKYKAGDQFTEGGKPVNGKRDICDIYAIMYETCESVPTLDGTNAFT
;
A
#
# COMPACT_ATOMS: atom_id res chain seq x y z
N MET A 1 58.96 -38.02 -14.50
CA MET A 1 58.55 -36.58 -14.57
C MET A 1 57.34 -36.31 -15.48
N LYS A 2 57.09 -37.09 -16.54
CA LYS A 2 56.00 -36.83 -17.52
C LYS A 2 54.54 -37.08 -16.98
N ALA A 3 54.37 -38.08 -16.09
CA ALA A 3 53.02 -38.40 -15.57
C ALA A 3 52.44 -37.37 -14.61
N LYS A 4 53.27 -36.70 -13.79
CA LYS A 4 52.82 -35.65 -12.86
C LYS A 4 52.31 -34.40 -13.58
N HIS A 5 52.87 -34.05 -14.72
CA HIS A 5 52.43 -32.89 -15.50
C HIS A 5 51.11 -33.18 -16.22
N ILE A 6 50.85 -34.40 -16.65
CA ILE A 6 49.59 -34.80 -17.29
C ILE A 6 48.45 -34.73 -16.28
N VAL A 7 48.64 -35.16 -15.03
CA VAL A 7 47.62 -35.08 -13.97
C VAL A 7 47.31 -33.62 -13.59
N VAL A 8 48.32 -32.74 -13.57
CA VAL A 8 48.11 -31.31 -13.30
C VAL A 8 47.33 -30.64 -14.44
N TYR A 9 47.63 -30.96 -15.70
CA TYR A 9 46.87 -30.42 -16.83
C TYR A 9 45.41 -30.95 -16.88
N LEU A 10 45.18 -32.22 -16.49
CA LEU A 10 43.84 -32.79 -16.39
C LEU A 10 43.03 -32.11 -15.26
N LEU A 11 43.67 -31.85 -14.12
CA LEU A 11 43.05 -31.11 -13.01
C LEU A 11 42.75 -29.64 -13.37
N LEU A 12 43.61 -28.95 -14.09
CA LEU A 12 43.35 -27.59 -14.58
C LEU A 12 42.20 -27.55 -15.60
N ALA A 13 42.08 -28.57 -16.48
CA ALA A 13 41.00 -28.64 -17.46
C ALA A 13 39.60 -28.87 -16.82
N ILE A 14 39.56 -29.52 -15.65
CA ILE A 14 38.29 -29.73 -14.91
C ILE A 14 37.82 -28.44 -14.18
N VAL A 15 38.76 -27.57 -13.77
CA VAL A 15 38.45 -26.32 -13.09
C VAL A 15 37.95 -25.24 -14.07
N SER A 16 38.28 -25.34 -15.37
CA SER A 16 37.82 -24.40 -16.40
C SER A 16 36.43 -24.71 -16.97
N SER A 17 35.77 -25.81 -16.60
CA SER A 17 34.37 -26.06 -16.87
C SER A 17 33.48 -25.49 -15.73
N SER A 18 33.72 -24.21 -15.35
CA SER A 18 32.76 -23.44 -14.61
C SER A 18 31.52 -23.34 -15.49
N CYS A 19 30.47 -24.09 -15.15
CA CYS A 19 29.18 -23.91 -15.75
C CYS A 19 28.81 -22.43 -15.57
N ILE A 20 28.85 -21.66 -16.66
CA ILE A 20 28.09 -20.41 -16.75
C ILE A 20 26.65 -20.90 -16.67
N ARG A 21 26.09 -20.95 -15.46
CA ARG A 21 24.66 -21.07 -15.30
C ARG A 21 24.08 -19.77 -15.84
N GLU A 22 23.26 -19.85 -16.86
CA GLU A 22 22.43 -18.74 -17.25
C GLU A 22 21.69 -18.27 -16.00
N GLU A 23 21.78 -16.99 -15.71
CA GLU A 23 21.07 -16.39 -14.58
C GLU A 23 19.58 -16.67 -14.75
N ALA A 24 18.91 -17.16 -13.68
CA ALA A 24 17.50 -17.45 -13.75
C ALA A 24 16.75 -16.18 -14.13
N LEU A 25 15.80 -16.29 -15.06
CA LEU A 25 14.96 -15.18 -15.46
C LEU A 25 14.20 -14.62 -14.24
N ASN A 26 14.03 -13.28 -14.21
CA ASN A 26 13.33 -12.63 -13.12
C ASN A 26 11.87 -13.12 -13.04
N ALA A 27 11.46 -13.57 -11.86
CA ALA A 27 10.10 -14.02 -11.57
C ALA A 27 9.18 -12.90 -11.02
N GLU A 28 9.68 -11.67 -10.92
CA GLU A 28 8.88 -10.52 -10.45
C GLU A 28 8.03 -9.96 -11.59
N ALA A 29 6.75 -9.69 -11.31
CA ALA A 29 5.77 -9.16 -12.23
C ALA A 29 5.22 -7.82 -11.70
N ASP A 30 6.10 -6.84 -11.44
CA ASP A 30 5.72 -5.61 -10.79
C ASP A 30 5.75 -4.38 -11.71
N ILE A 31 4.79 -3.47 -11.48
CA ILE A 31 4.83 -2.09 -11.98
C ILE A 31 5.59 -1.25 -10.96
N LEU A 32 6.71 -0.67 -11.38
CA LEU A 32 7.60 0.13 -10.54
C LEU A 32 7.22 1.60 -10.53
N SER A 33 6.73 2.11 -11.66
CA SER A 33 6.25 3.49 -11.80
C SER A 33 5.19 3.61 -12.89
N CYS A 34 4.43 4.70 -12.82
CA CYS A 34 3.43 5.06 -13.81
C CYS A 34 3.47 6.56 -14.06
N ILE A 35 3.35 6.98 -15.32
CA ILE A 35 3.22 8.39 -15.72
C ILE A 35 2.07 8.54 -16.72
N LEU A 36 1.55 9.77 -16.86
CA LEU A 36 0.58 10.17 -17.87
C LEU A 36 1.19 11.25 -18.79
N PRO A 37 1.79 10.90 -19.93
CA PRO A 37 2.34 11.89 -20.83
C PRO A 37 1.27 12.89 -21.31
N GLY A 38 1.61 14.19 -21.21
CA GLY A 38 0.72 15.27 -21.63
C GLY A 38 -0.42 15.61 -20.67
N VAL A 39 -0.56 14.92 -19.54
CA VAL A 39 -1.56 15.20 -18.51
C VAL A 39 -0.86 15.52 -17.17
N ALA A 40 -1.21 16.65 -16.58
CA ALA A 40 -0.65 17.06 -15.30
C ALA A 40 -1.26 16.19 -14.17
N MET A 41 -0.43 15.36 -13.55
CA MET A 41 -0.77 14.66 -12.33
C MET A 41 -0.63 15.61 -11.12
N THR A 42 -1.55 15.52 -10.18
CA THR A 42 -1.54 16.36 -8.96
C THR A 42 -0.59 15.84 -7.89
N THR A 43 -0.24 14.56 -7.97
CA THR A 43 0.78 13.89 -7.15
C THR A 43 1.32 12.68 -7.89
N SER A 44 2.39 12.07 -7.38
CA SER A 44 2.88 10.78 -7.89
C SER A 44 1.81 9.70 -7.73
N PRO A 45 1.65 8.78 -8.70
CA PRO A 45 0.71 7.68 -8.59
C PRO A 45 0.97 6.84 -7.35
N ILE A 46 -0.11 6.40 -6.70
CA ILE A 46 -0.03 5.47 -5.58
C ILE A 46 -0.07 4.06 -6.14
N ILE A 47 1.01 3.31 -5.95
CA ILE A 47 1.12 1.91 -6.35
C ILE A 47 1.03 1.05 -5.09
N ASN A 48 -0.08 0.33 -4.94
CA ASN A 48 -0.32 -0.59 -3.84
C ASN A 48 -0.47 -2.00 -4.39
N ASN A 49 0.45 -2.90 -4.04
CA ASN A 49 0.43 -4.31 -4.43
C ASN A 49 -0.11 -4.56 -5.85
N ASN A 50 -1.42 -4.56 -6.06
CA ASN A 50 -2.11 -4.82 -7.32
C ASN A 50 -3.10 -3.71 -7.74
N SER A 51 -2.97 -2.50 -7.18
CA SER A 51 -3.75 -1.32 -7.58
C SER A 51 -2.84 -0.13 -7.83
N ILE A 52 -3.21 0.70 -8.79
CA ILE A 52 -2.57 1.97 -9.09
C ILE A 52 -3.65 3.04 -9.08
N THR A 53 -3.45 4.08 -8.28
CA THR A 53 -4.32 5.25 -8.28
C THR A 53 -3.55 6.46 -8.79
N ILE A 54 -4.05 7.08 -9.84
CA ILE A 54 -3.48 8.27 -10.48
C ILE A 54 -4.42 9.43 -10.16
N PHE A 55 -3.85 10.56 -9.70
CA PHE A 55 -4.62 11.76 -9.39
C PHE A 55 -4.33 12.85 -10.43
N VAL A 56 -5.37 13.36 -11.08
CA VAL A 56 -5.31 14.45 -12.04
C VAL A 56 -6.14 15.64 -11.56
N GLY A 57 -6.00 16.77 -12.25
CA GLY A 57 -6.80 17.96 -11.91
C GLY A 57 -8.30 17.72 -12.12
N PRO A 58 -9.18 18.33 -11.30
CA PRO A 58 -10.62 18.25 -11.50
C PRO A 58 -11.03 18.74 -12.90
N GLY A 59 -11.90 17.97 -13.55
CA GLY A 59 -12.38 18.26 -14.90
C GLY A 59 -11.42 17.87 -16.01
N THR A 60 -10.32 17.16 -15.70
CA THR A 60 -9.47 16.53 -16.72
C THR A 60 -10.28 15.48 -17.47
N ASP A 61 -10.24 15.50 -18.81
CA ASP A 61 -10.82 14.42 -19.60
C ASP A 61 -10.01 13.14 -19.41
N ILE A 62 -10.64 12.14 -18.81
CA ILE A 62 -10.04 10.84 -18.51
C ILE A 62 -10.53 9.73 -19.43
N SER A 63 -11.24 10.07 -20.53
CA SER A 63 -11.80 9.10 -21.47
C SER A 63 -10.76 8.50 -22.43
N GLU A 64 -9.62 9.19 -22.66
CA GLU A 64 -8.61 8.84 -23.66
C GLU A 64 -7.18 8.99 -23.12
N LEU A 65 -6.89 8.37 -21.97
CA LEU A 65 -5.56 8.45 -21.36
C LEU A 65 -4.63 7.33 -21.82
N LYS A 66 -3.32 7.64 -21.86
CA LYS A 66 -2.25 6.74 -22.32
C LYS A 66 -1.21 6.56 -21.20
N PRO A 67 -1.51 5.80 -20.13
CA PRO A 67 -0.54 5.61 -19.06
C PRO A 67 0.68 4.83 -19.54
N GLU A 68 1.85 5.30 -19.17
CA GLU A 68 3.12 4.61 -19.40
C GLU A 68 3.65 4.01 -18.10
N PHE A 69 4.07 2.75 -18.18
CA PHE A 69 4.50 1.96 -17.04
C PHE A 69 5.97 1.56 -17.14
N THR A 70 6.70 1.70 -16.04
CA THR A 70 7.99 1.05 -15.87
C THR A 70 7.78 -0.25 -15.13
N LEU A 71 8.32 -1.34 -15.63
CA LEU A 71 8.14 -2.70 -15.10
C LEU A 71 9.45 -3.22 -14.49
N THR A 72 9.35 -4.29 -13.71
CA THR A 72 10.51 -5.11 -13.35
C THR A 72 11.26 -5.59 -14.59
N PRO A 73 12.60 -5.70 -14.54
CA PRO A 73 13.41 -6.05 -15.71
C PRO A 73 12.94 -7.33 -16.42
N GLY A 74 12.68 -7.22 -17.72
CA GLY A 74 12.25 -8.32 -18.57
C GLY A 74 10.76 -8.65 -18.50
N ALA A 75 9.99 -8.01 -17.62
CA ALA A 75 8.53 -8.20 -17.56
C ALA A 75 7.81 -7.53 -18.75
N ALA A 76 6.65 -8.06 -19.10
CA ALA A 76 5.76 -7.52 -20.14
C ALA A 76 4.39 -7.16 -19.54
N ILE A 77 3.70 -6.20 -20.14
CA ILE A 77 2.36 -5.75 -19.71
C ILE A 77 1.34 -5.85 -20.83
N SER A 78 0.13 -6.25 -20.49
CA SER A 78 -1.02 -6.28 -21.40
C SER A 78 -2.23 -5.63 -20.72
N PRO A 79 -2.91 -4.66 -21.33
CA PRO A 79 -2.56 -3.98 -22.58
C PRO A 79 -1.19 -3.32 -22.55
N LEU A 80 -0.59 -3.05 -23.71
CA LEU A 80 0.74 -2.45 -23.79
C LEU A 80 0.77 -1.08 -23.12
N SER A 81 1.91 -0.75 -22.52
CA SER A 81 2.21 0.59 -21.99
C SER A 81 1.99 1.65 -23.08
N GLY A 82 1.35 2.77 -22.72
CA GLY A 82 0.99 3.83 -23.68
C GLY A 82 -0.26 3.55 -24.51
N THR A 83 -0.95 2.41 -24.32
CA THR A 83 -2.23 2.16 -24.98
C THR A 83 -3.31 3.09 -24.44
N GLU A 84 -4.04 3.74 -25.34
CA GLU A 84 -5.18 4.60 -24.99
C GLU A 84 -6.31 3.79 -24.35
N ARG A 85 -6.83 4.27 -23.24
CA ARG A 85 -7.91 3.65 -22.47
C ARG A 85 -8.84 4.69 -21.88
N ASN A 86 -10.10 4.28 -21.67
CA ASN A 86 -11.11 5.09 -21.00
C ASN A 86 -11.10 4.80 -19.49
N PHE A 87 -10.72 5.80 -18.70
CA PHE A 87 -10.62 5.71 -17.25
C PHE A 87 -11.84 6.24 -16.50
N ASN A 88 -12.97 6.48 -17.17
CA ASN A 88 -14.25 6.69 -16.46
C ASN A 88 -14.61 5.48 -15.58
N THR A 89 -14.02 4.33 -15.86
CA THR A 89 -14.03 3.14 -15.00
C THR A 89 -12.60 2.62 -14.82
N PRO A 90 -12.28 1.95 -13.70
CA PRO A 90 -10.97 1.34 -13.49
C PRO A 90 -10.60 0.37 -14.64
N GLN A 91 -9.34 0.37 -15.02
CA GLN A 91 -8.82 -0.46 -16.10
C GLN A 91 -7.89 -1.54 -15.58
N GLU A 92 -7.98 -2.74 -16.13
CA GLU A 92 -7.13 -3.87 -15.75
C GLU A 92 -5.92 -4.00 -16.68
N TYR A 93 -4.77 -4.29 -16.08
CA TYR A 93 -3.52 -4.60 -16.75
C TYR A 93 -2.91 -5.86 -16.14
N THR A 94 -2.41 -6.75 -16.97
CA THR A 94 -1.70 -7.96 -16.53
C THR A 94 -0.21 -7.81 -16.81
N VAL A 95 0.61 -7.87 -15.79
CA VAL A 95 2.06 -7.95 -15.91
C VAL A 95 2.48 -9.41 -15.88
N THR A 96 3.32 -9.81 -16.84
CA THR A 96 3.92 -11.15 -16.90
C THR A 96 5.42 -11.00 -16.68
N ALA A 97 5.97 -11.74 -15.73
CA ALA A 97 7.39 -11.73 -15.40
C ALA A 97 8.26 -12.21 -16.58
N ALA A 98 9.56 -11.96 -16.52
CA ALA A 98 10.52 -12.37 -17.54
C ALA A 98 10.56 -13.88 -17.77
N ASP A 99 10.27 -14.68 -16.74
CA ASP A 99 10.18 -16.14 -16.82
C ASP A 99 8.95 -16.65 -17.59
N GLY A 100 7.99 -15.75 -17.91
CA GLY A 100 6.73 -16.05 -18.61
C GLY A 100 5.70 -16.82 -17.76
N VAL A 101 6.03 -17.17 -16.52
CA VAL A 101 5.20 -18.02 -15.64
C VAL A 101 4.37 -17.17 -14.69
N TRP A 102 5.01 -16.26 -13.95
CA TRP A 102 4.34 -15.42 -12.97
C TRP A 102 3.60 -14.27 -13.63
N LYS A 103 2.35 -14.10 -13.19
CA LYS A 103 1.48 -13.02 -13.66
C LYS A 103 0.86 -12.30 -12.49
N LYS A 104 0.76 -10.98 -12.61
CA LYS A 104 0.10 -10.13 -11.62
C LYS A 104 -0.87 -9.18 -12.33
N MET A 105 -2.09 -9.15 -11.86
CA MET A 105 -3.12 -8.26 -12.39
C MET A 105 -3.16 -6.98 -11.54
N TYR A 106 -3.15 -5.85 -12.22
CA TYR A 106 -3.28 -4.52 -11.64
C TYR A 106 -4.59 -3.87 -12.06
N THR A 107 -5.27 -3.27 -11.11
CA THR A 107 -6.39 -2.36 -11.35
C THR A 107 -5.86 -0.93 -11.33
N VAL A 108 -5.98 -0.20 -12.42
CA VAL A 108 -5.55 1.20 -12.55
C VAL A 108 -6.77 2.10 -12.54
N SER A 109 -6.82 3.03 -11.59
CA SER A 109 -7.89 4.02 -11.43
C SER A 109 -7.33 5.43 -11.61
N VAL A 110 -8.11 6.30 -12.26
CA VAL A 110 -7.79 7.73 -12.36
C VAL A 110 -8.84 8.51 -11.58
N ILE A 111 -8.38 9.37 -10.69
CA ILE A 111 -9.21 10.24 -9.85
C ILE A 111 -9.05 11.67 -10.35
N ASP A 112 -10.12 12.23 -10.86
CA ASP A 112 -10.25 13.58 -11.43
C ASP A 112 -11.14 14.49 -10.56
N THR A 113 -11.46 14.05 -9.34
CA THR A 113 -12.29 14.75 -8.38
C THR A 113 -11.49 15.31 -7.21
N GLU A 114 -12.07 16.22 -6.46
CA GLU A 114 -11.46 16.72 -5.23
C GLU A 114 -11.65 15.73 -4.09
N LEU A 115 -10.73 15.80 -3.11
CA LEU A 115 -10.86 15.02 -1.90
C LEU A 115 -12.14 15.44 -1.15
N ALA A 116 -12.95 14.45 -0.76
CA ALA A 116 -14.14 14.68 0.04
C ALA A 116 -13.81 15.41 1.36
N THR A 117 -14.73 16.23 1.83
CA THR A 117 -14.63 16.95 3.13
C THR A 117 -15.60 16.43 4.17
N ASN A 118 -16.42 15.45 3.82
CA ASN A 118 -17.39 14.81 4.71
C ASN A 118 -17.24 13.29 4.59
N TYR A 119 -16.99 12.63 5.70
CA TYR A 119 -16.70 11.21 5.78
C TYR A 119 -17.68 10.53 6.73
N ASN A 120 -18.41 9.53 6.25
CA ASN A 120 -19.43 8.83 7.03
C ASN A 120 -19.08 7.38 7.36
N PHE A 121 -18.06 6.79 6.67
CA PHE A 121 -17.60 5.42 6.85
C PHE A 121 -18.68 4.34 6.60
N GLU A 122 -19.71 4.69 5.80
CA GLU A 122 -20.77 3.74 5.41
C GLU A 122 -20.32 2.73 4.36
N ASP A 123 -19.41 3.15 3.47
CA ASP A 123 -19.02 2.40 2.30
C ASP A 123 -17.67 1.69 2.48
N THR A 124 -17.63 0.43 2.04
CA THR A 124 -16.42 -0.38 1.99
C THR A 124 -16.36 -1.15 0.69
N LEU A 125 -15.15 -1.54 0.25
CA LEU A 125 -15.00 -2.43 -0.89
C LEU A 125 -15.42 -3.85 -0.51
N GLY A 126 -16.36 -4.43 -1.26
CA GLY A 126 -16.79 -5.81 -1.09
C GLY A 126 -15.74 -6.84 -1.51
N GLY A 127 -15.90 -8.08 -1.00
CA GLY A 127 -15.09 -9.24 -1.44
C GLY A 127 -13.61 -9.20 -1.04
N LYS A 128 -13.22 -8.29 -0.15
CA LYS A 128 -11.85 -8.17 0.35
C LYS A 128 -11.64 -8.98 1.64
N LYS A 129 -10.39 -9.33 1.92
CA LYS A 129 -10.00 -10.09 3.11
C LYS A 129 -10.26 -9.31 4.42
N TYR A 130 -10.22 -7.97 4.35
CA TYR A 130 -10.49 -7.02 5.43
C TYR A 130 -11.23 -5.82 4.88
N TYR A 131 -11.78 -4.99 5.76
CA TYR A 131 -12.46 -3.76 5.35
C TYR A 131 -11.50 -2.76 4.73
N ILE A 132 -11.85 -2.25 3.56
CA ILE A 132 -11.24 -1.08 2.92
C ILE A 132 -12.34 -0.04 2.81
N PHE A 133 -12.25 1.00 3.61
CA PHE A 133 -13.19 2.12 3.58
C PHE A 133 -12.97 2.95 2.33
N VAL A 134 -14.05 3.44 1.75
CA VAL A 134 -14.01 4.24 0.52
C VAL A 134 -14.96 5.42 0.62
N GLU A 135 -14.60 6.48 -0.10
CA GLU A 135 -15.53 7.57 -0.40
C GLU A 135 -16.00 7.44 -1.84
N ARG A 136 -17.26 7.77 -2.07
CA ARG A 136 -17.88 7.65 -3.39
C ARG A 136 -18.50 8.95 -3.85
N GLU A 137 -18.48 9.16 -5.16
CA GLU A 137 -19.28 10.13 -5.86
C GLU A 137 -20.19 9.37 -6.83
N GLY A 138 -21.46 9.21 -6.47
CA GLY A 138 -22.34 8.24 -7.13
C GLY A 138 -21.81 6.83 -7.00
N ASP A 139 -21.61 6.12 -8.10
CA ASP A 139 -21.07 4.77 -8.13
C ASP A 139 -19.53 4.72 -8.19
N LYS A 140 -18.88 5.87 -8.47
CA LYS A 140 -17.42 5.98 -8.60
C LYS A 140 -16.77 6.06 -7.23
N VAL A 141 -15.74 5.21 -6.99
CA VAL A 141 -14.84 5.35 -5.84
C VAL A 141 -13.89 6.50 -6.13
N VAL A 142 -13.91 7.53 -5.30
CA VAL A 142 -13.05 8.73 -5.45
C VAL A 142 -11.90 8.75 -4.44
N MET A 143 -11.99 7.96 -3.37
CA MET A 143 -10.92 7.80 -2.40
C MET A 143 -11.02 6.44 -1.71
N GLU A 144 -9.88 5.81 -1.50
CA GLU A 144 -9.71 4.69 -0.58
C GLU A 144 -8.95 5.16 0.66
N TRP A 145 -9.48 4.81 1.82
CA TRP A 145 -8.78 5.00 3.08
C TRP A 145 -7.71 3.94 3.28
N ALA A 146 -6.55 4.33 3.70
CA ALA A 146 -5.47 3.41 4.05
C ALA A 146 -5.55 3.00 5.52
N SER A 147 -5.06 1.80 5.81
CA SER A 147 -4.93 1.27 7.18
C SER A 147 -3.78 0.26 7.27
N GLY A 148 -3.36 -0.05 8.48
CA GLY A 148 -2.38 -1.11 8.77
C GLY A 148 -2.91 -2.53 8.57
N ASN A 149 -4.17 -2.72 8.16
CA ASN A 149 -4.78 -4.03 7.97
C ASN A 149 -4.01 -4.91 6.98
N ALA A 150 -3.44 -4.31 5.92
CA ALA A 150 -2.64 -5.05 4.94
C ALA A 150 -1.39 -5.68 5.59
N GLY A 151 -0.70 -4.94 6.47
CA GLY A 151 0.41 -5.47 7.26
C GLY A 151 -0.06 -6.51 8.28
N TYR A 152 -1.17 -6.25 8.97
CA TYR A 152 -1.74 -7.22 9.92
C TYR A 152 -2.13 -8.54 9.24
N ALA A 153 -2.59 -8.51 8.00
CA ALA A 153 -2.92 -9.69 7.22
C ALA A 153 -1.76 -10.69 7.08
N MET A 154 -0.51 -10.19 7.11
CA MET A 154 0.71 -11.01 7.03
C MET A 154 0.92 -11.87 8.27
N THR A 155 0.35 -11.50 9.40
CA THR A 155 0.44 -12.29 10.65
C THR A 155 -0.36 -13.59 10.61
N GLY A 156 -1.37 -13.70 9.74
CA GLY A 156 -2.26 -14.84 9.63
C GLY A 156 -3.19 -15.06 10.84
N VAL A 157 -3.24 -14.10 11.78
CA VAL A 157 -4.05 -14.22 13.01
C VAL A 157 -5.54 -14.07 12.72
N ALA A 158 -5.93 -13.08 11.90
CA ALA A 158 -7.32 -12.81 11.54
C ALA A 158 -7.94 -13.98 10.75
N LYS A 159 -9.17 -14.37 11.10
CA LYS A 159 -9.97 -15.39 10.42
C LYS A 159 -11.10 -14.76 9.61
N THR A 160 -11.64 -13.65 10.09
CA THR A 160 -12.71 -12.87 9.45
C THR A 160 -12.28 -11.41 9.29
N ALA A 161 -13.02 -10.62 8.54
CA ALA A 161 -12.74 -9.19 8.39
C ALA A 161 -12.85 -8.42 9.71
N ASP A 162 -13.71 -8.87 10.63
CA ASP A 162 -13.92 -8.24 11.94
C ASP A 162 -12.77 -8.51 12.93
N ASP A 163 -11.90 -9.46 12.65
CA ASP A 163 -10.71 -9.74 13.47
C ASP A 163 -9.58 -8.76 13.23
N TYR A 164 -9.68 -7.94 12.19
CA TYR A 164 -8.65 -6.94 11.89
C TYR A 164 -8.71 -5.75 12.83
N PRO A 165 -7.58 -5.03 13.03
CA PRO A 165 -7.54 -3.84 13.88
C PRO A 165 -8.47 -2.72 13.44
N THR A 166 -8.75 -2.61 12.14
CA THR A 166 -9.61 -1.58 11.52
C THR A 166 -10.76 -2.26 10.81
N PHE A 167 -11.99 -2.05 11.27
CA PHE A 167 -13.17 -2.72 10.73
C PHE A 167 -14.43 -1.85 10.87
N GLN A 168 -15.52 -2.25 10.25
CA GLN A 168 -16.80 -1.53 10.26
C GLN A 168 -17.76 -2.17 11.26
N ILE A 169 -18.49 -1.34 11.99
CA ILE A 169 -19.57 -1.78 12.88
C ILE A 169 -20.85 -0.96 12.64
N THR A 170 -21.97 -1.44 13.16
CA THR A 170 -23.30 -0.81 13.00
C THR A 170 -23.70 0.10 14.17
N ASP A 171 -22.77 0.47 15.06
CA ASP A 171 -23.01 1.31 16.24
C ASP A 171 -22.55 2.77 16.01
N GLY A 172 -22.79 3.29 14.82
CA GLY A 172 -22.51 4.69 14.47
C GLY A 172 -23.51 5.67 15.09
N LYS A 173 -23.22 6.97 14.98
CA LYS A 173 -24.20 8.01 15.33
C LYS A 173 -25.43 7.94 14.42
N ALA A 174 -25.23 7.61 13.15
CA ALA A 174 -26.26 7.31 12.17
C ALA A 174 -25.70 6.24 11.26
N GLY A 175 -26.28 5.03 11.28
CA GLY A 175 -25.81 3.91 10.45
C GLY A 175 -24.54 3.23 10.96
N LYS A 176 -23.62 2.97 10.05
CA LYS A 176 -22.34 2.30 10.36
C LYS A 176 -21.27 3.29 10.81
N CYS A 177 -20.18 2.77 11.33
CA CYS A 177 -19.02 3.57 11.67
C CYS A 177 -17.72 2.74 11.62
N LEU A 178 -16.63 3.47 11.62
CA LEU A 178 -15.28 2.92 11.76
C LEU A 178 -15.04 2.46 13.21
N SER A 179 -14.49 1.27 13.37
CA SER A 179 -13.97 0.75 14.64
C SER A 179 -12.48 0.53 14.56
N LEU A 180 -11.74 1.06 15.51
CA LEU A 180 -10.29 0.93 15.63
C LEU A 180 -9.98 0.22 16.95
N VAL A 181 -9.31 -0.94 16.88
CA VAL A 181 -9.01 -1.77 18.05
C VAL A 181 -7.56 -2.25 17.99
N THR A 182 -6.85 -2.13 19.10
CA THR A 182 -5.52 -2.76 19.22
C THR A 182 -5.67 -4.26 19.30
N ARG A 183 -4.95 -4.99 18.46
CA ARG A 183 -4.97 -6.44 18.36
C ARG A 183 -3.59 -7.04 18.58
N SER A 184 -3.54 -8.26 19.12
CA SER A 184 -2.31 -9.05 19.14
C SER A 184 -1.94 -9.49 17.72
N THR A 185 -0.67 -9.41 17.38
CA THR A 185 -0.10 -9.90 16.13
C THR A 185 0.30 -11.37 16.20
N GLY A 186 0.02 -12.03 17.34
CA GLY A 186 0.37 -13.42 17.58
C GLY A 186 1.88 -13.67 17.61
N PHE A 187 2.24 -14.93 17.45
CA PHE A 187 3.63 -15.37 17.52
C PHE A 187 4.55 -14.72 16.48
N PHE A 188 4.05 -14.56 15.25
CA PHE A 188 4.83 -13.99 14.15
C PHE A 188 5.22 -12.54 14.41
N GLY A 189 4.27 -11.72 14.84
CA GLY A 189 4.54 -10.32 15.16
C GLY A 189 5.43 -10.16 16.40
N GLN A 190 5.33 -11.05 17.38
CA GLN A 190 6.22 -11.06 18.54
C GLN A 190 7.69 -11.26 18.13
N ILE A 191 7.96 -12.23 17.23
CA ILE A 191 9.32 -12.46 16.71
C ILE A 191 9.82 -11.24 15.92
N ALA A 192 8.94 -10.57 15.18
CA ALA A 192 9.25 -9.35 14.43
C ALA A 192 9.39 -8.09 15.32
N GLY A 193 9.26 -8.22 16.65
CA GLY A 193 9.31 -7.08 17.57
C GLY A 193 8.07 -6.20 17.59
N MET A 194 6.97 -6.65 16.96
CA MET A 194 5.69 -5.94 16.87
C MET A 194 4.55 -6.76 17.49
N PRO A 195 4.50 -6.92 18.82
CA PRO A 195 3.58 -7.84 19.50
C PRO A 195 2.10 -7.44 19.39
N ILE A 196 1.84 -6.17 19.13
CA ILE A 196 0.49 -5.61 18.95
C ILE A 196 0.44 -4.74 17.68
N ALA A 197 -0.74 -4.62 17.12
CA ALA A 197 -1.07 -3.68 16.04
C ALA A 197 -2.24 -2.80 16.47
N ALA A 198 -2.03 -1.49 16.47
CA ALA A 198 -3.10 -0.52 16.70
C ALA A 198 -4.03 -0.46 15.50
N GLY A 199 -5.35 -0.32 15.77
CA GLY A 199 -6.28 0.09 14.73
C GLY A 199 -5.98 1.52 14.29
N ASN A 200 -5.88 1.73 12.98
CA ASN A 200 -5.63 3.04 12.39
C ASN A 200 -6.37 3.18 11.05
N LEU A 201 -6.71 4.40 10.72
CA LEU A 201 -7.25 4.78 9.41
C LEU A 201 -6.70 6.15 9.05
N PHE A 202 -6.23 6.32 7.83
CA PHE A 202 -5.62 7.58 7.41
C PHE A 202 -5.79 7.82 5.91
N ILE A 203 -5.74 9.08 5.52
CA ILE A 203 -5.69 9.50 4.13
C ILE A 203 -4.25 9.31 3.63
N GLY A 204 -4.07 8.50 2.59
CA GLY A 204 -2.78 8.15 2.04
C GLY A 204 -2.70 6.72 1.53
N SER A 205 -1.57 6.05 1.72
CA SER A 205 -1.38 4.66 1.31
C SER A 205 -0.53 3.86 2.29
N PHE A 206 -0.69 2.54 2.28
CA PHE A 206 0.10 1.62 3.08
C PHE A 206 0.89 0.67 2.17
N ASP A 207 2.20 0.79 2.18
CA ASP A 207 3.12 -0.02 1.37
C ASP A 207 3.49 -1.31 2.12
N VAL A 208 2.88 -2.42 1.70
CA VAL A 208 3.07 -3.74 2.30
C VAL A 208 4.51 -4.21 2.19
N ASN A 209 5.22 -3.88 1.10
CA ASN A 209 6.60 -4.31 0.88
C ASN A 209 7.55 -3.70 1.92
N ASN A 210 7.27 -2.47 2.36
CA ASN A 210 8.01 -1.80 3.42
C ASN A 210 7.59 -2.24 4.83
N ALA A 211 6.42 -2.86 5.00
CA ALA A 211 5.88 -3.18 6.33
C ALA A 211 6.81 -4.07 7.20
N MET A 212 7.58 -4.95 6.56
CA MET A 212 8.52 -5.85 7.25
C MET A 212 9.95 -5.28 7.31
N SER A 213 10.41 -4.66 6.20
CA SER A 213 11.81 -4.23 6.06
C SER A 213 12.06 -2.83 6.63
N ASN A 214 11.11 -1.93 6.50
CA ASN A 214 11.18 -0.56 6.99
C ASN A 214 9.78 -0.04 7.38
N PRO A 215 9.24 -0.48 8.55
CA PRO A 215 7.86 -0.19 8.96
C PRO A 215 7.50 1.31 8.97
N LEU A 216 8.45 2.18 9.29
CA LEU A 216 8.23 3.63 9.30
C LEU A 216 7.97 4.21 7.91
N LYS A 217 8.45 3.56 6.85
CA LYS A 217 8.19 3.92 5.45
C LYS A 217 6.96 3.23 4.85
N ALA A 218 6.34 2.30 5.58
CA ALA A 218 5.16 1.60 5.10
C ALA A 218 3.94 2.52 5.00
N THR A 219 3.80 3.48 5.89
CA THR A 219 2.71 4.45 5.90
C THR A 219 3.12 5.70 5.14
N LYS A 220 2.37 6.05 4.10
CA LYS A 220 2.55 7.29 3.34
C LYS A 220 1.30 8.13 3.52
N PHE A 221 1.45 9.29 4.15
CA PHE A 221 0.34 10.18 4.51
C PHE A 221 0.06 11.22 3.43
N GLY A 222 -1.21 11.54 3.25
CA GLY A 222 -1.70 12.65 2.46
C GLY A 222 -2.19 12.25 1.07
N LEU A 223 -3.18 12.98 0.63
CA LEU A 223 -3.67 13.06 -0.75
C LEU A 223 -3.79 14.55 -1.12
N PRO A 224 -3.80 14.89 -2.41
CA PRO A 224 -3.98 16.27 -2.86
C PRO A 224 -5.26 16.89 -2.29
N PHE A 225 -5.15 18.03 -1.62
CA PHE A 225 -6.24 18.75 -1.02
C PHE A 225 -6.16 20.24 -1.39
N ARG A 226 -7.24 20.84 -1.88
CA ARG A 226 -7.22 22.18 -2.47
C ARG A 226 -8.01 23.22 -1.65
N HIS A 227 -8.65 22.78 -0.58
CA HIS A 227 -9.41 23.67 0.29
C HIS A 227 -8.56 24.14 1.47
N VAL A 228 -8.93 25.29 2.04
CA VAL A 228 -8.39 25.77 3.30
C VAL A 228 -9.37 25.39 4.41
N PRO A 229 -9.15 24.32 5.19
CA PRO A 229 -10.05 23.91 6.25
C PRO A 229 -9.98 24.89 7.42
N THR A 230 -11.10 25.11 8.07
CA THR A 230 -11.20 25.94 9.28
C THR A 230 -11.30 25.12 10.55
N TYR A 231 -11.81 23.89 10.45
CA TYR A 231 -11.95 22.97 11.59
C TYR A 231 -12.03 21.52 11.09
N LEU A 232 -11.68 20.60 11.98
CA LEU A 232 -11.99 19.18 11.92
C LEU A 232 -13.05 18.89 12.97
N ALA A 233 -14.19 18.31 12.55
CA ALA A 233 -15.28 17.97 13.45
C ALA A 233 -15.75 16.55 13.21
N GLY A 234 -16.21 15.88 14.25
CA GLY A 234 -16.71 14.51 14.13
C GLY A 234 -17.27 13.98 15.44
N TYR A 235 -17.74 12.73 15.39
CA TYR A 235 -18.24 12.02 16.56
C TYR A 235 -17.36 10.81 16.81
N TYR A 236 -16.95 10.59 18.05
CA TYR A 236 -16.18 9.41 18.43
C TYR A 236 -16.61 8.88 19.80
N LYS A 237 -16.38 7.60 19.99
CA LYS A 237 -16.44 6.90 21.27
C LYS A 237 -15.06 6.35 21.54
N TYR A 238 -14.56 6.46 22.76
CA TYR A 238 -13.26 5.93 23.13
C TYR A 238 -13.35 5.16 24.43
N LYS A 239 -12.70 4.00 24.46
CA LYS A 239 -12.45 3.21 25.66
C LYS A 239 -11.01 2.73 25.63
N ALA A 240 -10.22 3.17 26.61
CA ALA A 240 -8.87 2.65 26.79
C ALA A 240 -8.87 1.14 27.02
N GLY A 241 -7.85 0.45 26.53
CA GLY A 241 -7.60 -0.94 26.86
C GLY A 241 -7.35 -1.13 28.36
N ASP A 242 -7.66 -2.31 28.87
CA ASP A 242 -7.52 -2.60 30.31
C ASP A 242 -6.06 -2.64 30.77
N GLN A 243 -5.14 -2.93 29.85
CA GLN A 243 -3.71 -3.04 30.15
C GLN A 243 -2.88 -2.24 29.13
N PHE A 244 -2.16 -1.22 29.61
CA PHE A 244 -1.15 -0.54 28.82
C PHE A 244 0.12 -1.40 28.72
N THR A 245 0.71 -1.50 27.53
CA THR A 245 1.97 -2.22 27.30
C THR A 245 3.00 -1.35 26.60
N GLU A 246 4.26 -1.51 26.96
CA GLU A 246 5.41 -0.85 26.34
C GLU A 246 6.46 -1.90 26.01
N GLY A 247 6.89 -1.98 24.75
CA GLY A 247 7.77 -3.06 24.29
C GLY A 247 7.20 -4.46 24.52
N GLY A 248 5.87 -4.63 24.48
CA GLY A 248 5.18 -5.89 24.74
C GLY A 248 5.06 -6.29 26.21
N LYS A 249 5.51 -5.43 27.14
CA LYS A 249 5.42 -5.69 28.59
C LYS A 249 4.35 -4.81 29.25
N PRO A 250 3.55 -5.35 30.18
CA PRO A 250 2.59 -4.56 30.96
C PRO A 250 3.26 -3.43 31.74
N VAL A 251 2.66 -2.24 31.69
CA VAL A 251 3.08 -1.08 32.47
C VAL A 251 1.93 -0.63 33.37
N ASN A 252 2.13 -0.66 34.66
CA ASN A 252 1.12 -0.24 35.64
C ASN A 252 1.06 1.29 35.76
N GLY A 253 -0.14 1.82 35.98
CA GLY A 253 -0.36 3.25 36.18
C GLY A 253 -0.38 4.10 34.90
N LYS A 254 -0.10 3.51 33.75
CA LYS A 254 -0.30 4.15 32.43
C LYS A 254 -1.64 3.73 31.83
N ARG A 255 -2.24 4.62 31.05
CA ARG A 255 -3.48 4.40 30.32
C ARG A 255 -3.28 4.74 28.85
N ASP A 256 -3.87 3.96 27.99
CA ASP A 256 -3.89 4.23 26.56
C ASP A 256 -4.74 5.46 26.24
N ILE A 257 -4.40 6.16 25.17
CA ILE A 257 -5.14 7.30 24.61
C ILE A 257 -5.35 7.10 23.12
N CYS A 258 -6.37 7.72 22.56
CA CYS A 258 -6.53 7.77 21.10
C CYS A 258 -6.13 9.14 20.57
N ASP A 259 -5.62 9.16 19.35
CA ASP A 259 -5.29 10.38 18.61
C ASP A 259 -6.18 10.52 17.39
N ILE A 260 -6.79 11.71 17.25
CA ILE A 260 -7.57 12.10 16.07
C ILE A 260 -7.07 13.47 15.65
N TYR A 261 -6.42 13.56 14.50
CA TYR A 261 -5.86 14.81 14.04
C TYR A 261 -5.85 14.91 12.51
N ALA A 262 -5.67 16.11 12.00
CA ALA A 262 -5.42 16.37 10.59
C ALA A 262 -4.15 17.22 10.45
N ILE A 263 -3.33 16.89 9.48
CA ILE A 263 -2.14 17.63 9.09
C ILE A 263 -2.29 18.05 7.64
N MET A 264 -2.06 19.31 7.36
CA MET A 264 -1.87 19.83 6.00
C MET A 264 -0.41 20.25 5.83
N TYR A 265 0.17 19.88 4.73
CA TYR A 265 1.55 20.22 4.42
C TYR A 265 1.74 20.49 2.93
N GLU A 266 2.71 21.30 2.59
CA GLU A 266 3.16 21.50 1.21
C GLU A 266 4.23 20.46 0.87
N THR A 267 4.07 19.82 -0.27
CA THR A 267 5.10 18.91 -0.78
C THR A 267 6.24 19.68 -1.41
N CYS A 268 7.47 19.21 -1.22
CA CYS A 268 8.67 19.73 -1.86
C CYS A 268 9.62 18.57 -2.22
N GLU A 269 10.73 18.86 -2.91
CA GLU A 269 11.69 17.82 -3.30
C GLU A 269 12.25 17.04 -2.11
N SER A 270 12.49 17.70 -0.97
CA SER A 270 12.99 17.03 0.25
C SER A 270 11.91 16.30 1.04
N VAL A 271 10.64 16.68 0.87
CA VAL A 271 9.48 16.06 1.54
C VAL A 271 8.39 15.83 0.50
N PRO A 272 8.55 14.84 -0.38
CA PRO A 272 7.52 14.52 -1.39
C PRO A 272 6.28 13.88 -0.78
N THR A 273 6.41 13.26 0.38
CA THR A 273 5.32 12.69 1.19
C THR A 273 5.73 12.64 2.66
N LEU A 274 4.76 12.70 3.56
CA LEU A 274 4.98 12.38 4.96
C LEU A 274 4.88 10.87 5.18
N ASP A 275 5.81 10.33 5.96
CA ASP A 275 5.80 8.94 6.43
C ASP A 275 6.24 8.87 7.90
N GLY A 276 6.39 7.68 8.48
CA GLY A 276 6.82 7.53 9.87
C GLY A 276 8.25 8.00 10.15
N THR A 277 9.06 8.33 9.13
CA THR A 277 10.43 8.82 9.31
C THR A 277 10.50 10.35 9.43
N ASN A 278 9.48 11.07 8.96
CA ASN A 278 9.49 12.53 8.89
C ASN A 278 8.22 13.23 9.43
N ALA A 279 7.12 12.50 9.65
CA ALA A 279 5.87 13.10 10.11
C ALA A 279 5.88 13.55 11.57
N PHE A 280 6.81 13.04 12.38
CA PHE A 280 6.86 13.25 13.84
C PHE A 280 8.23 13.77 14.31
N THR A 281 9.02 14.35 13.43
CA THR A 281 10.34 14.95 13.73
C THR A 281 10.29 16.46 13.77
#